data_3493801dc1be87f4f7d0cb73cd5e7a56
#
_entry.id   3493801dc1be87f4f7d0cb73cd5e7a56
#
_cell.length_a   1.000
_cell.length_b   1.000
_cell.length_c   1.000
_cell.angle_alpha   90.00
_cell.angle_beta   90.00
_cell.angle_gamma   90.00
#
_symmetry.space_group_name_H-M   'P 1'
#
loop_
_entity.id
_entity.type
_entity.pdbx_description
1 polymer ?
#
loop_
_entity_poly.entity_id
_entity_poly.type
_entity_poly.pdbx_seq_one_letter_code
_entity_poly.pdbx_strand_id
1 'polypeptide(L)'
;LGVVEKNTYLLMNEEAISSGTYAKGANAVFPYVDIQESIPVIAFSSTYMKGNRVDNFTFTYRGGVIHRQGLGFRGFESIFRTNLKGQLTEQYFDPYKYGILKSEVSPEAKSTYNFAVNVQANKTVKIRLSNKTEQDLLKGITATTAFVYDTYGNATQETITYTGGITVKKANTFYNNTAESGYLIGFLTDQSVTTTRNSSTYTERMNIPSHTNGYANSKVFYKNGNKAKTYEYVYDTPGNITKETLFLYGSDKGPVSYTHLRAHE
;
A
#
# COMPACT_ATOMS: atom_id res chain seq x y z
N LEU A 1 -4.06 11.82 -28.61
CA LEU A 1 -3.28 10.57 -28.52
C LEU A 1 -3.92 9.70 -27.43
N GLY A 2 -4.95 8.88 -27.80
CA GLY A 2 -5.70 8.09 -26.81
C GLY A 2 -5.15 6.68 -26.67
N VAL A 3 -5.02 6.21 -25.42
CA VAL A 3 -4.98 4.79 -25.09
C VAL A 3 -6.43 4.32 -25.00
N VAL A 4 -6.76 3.20 -25.67
CA VAL A 4 -8.09 2.58 -25.63
C VAL A 4 -7.96 1.20 -25.01
N GLU A 5 -8.75 0.94 -23.97
CA GLU A 5 -8.89 -0.38 -23.36
C GLU A 5 -10.21 -1.02 -23.81
N LYS A 6 -10.17 -2.29 -24.20
CA LYS A 6 -11.34 -3.09 -24.58
C LYS A 6 -11.39 -4.33 -23.72
N ASN A 7 -12.51 -4.51 -23.03
CA ASN A 7 -12.76 -5.65 -22.17
C ASN A 7 -13.86 -6.55 -22.74
N THR A 8 -13.63 -7.85 -22.73
CA THR A 8 -14.63 -8.88 -23.06
C THR A 8 -15.03 -9.56 -21.75
N TYR A 9 -16.33 -9.65 -21.52
CA TYR A 9 -16.92 -10.25 -20.32
C TYR A 9 -17.56 -11.58 -20.64
N LEU A 10 -17.45 -12.52 -19.73
CA LEU A 10 -18.23 -13.76 -19.70
C LEU A 10 -19.02 -13.82 -18.39
N LEU A 11 -20.12 -14.52 -18.39
CA LEU A 11 -20.90 -14.77 -17.17
C LEU A 11 -20.34 -16.00 -16.45
N MET A 12 -20.28 -15.99 -15.11
CA MET A 12 -19.80 -17.10 -14.27
C MET A 12 -20.82 -18.26 -14.22
N ASN A 13 -21.36 -18.63 -15.36
CA ASN A 13 -22.26 -19.74 -15.58
C ASN A 13 -21.55 -20.84 -16.40
N GLU A 14 -22.31 -21.66 -17.11
CA GLU A 14 -21.79 -22.73 -17.96
C GLU A 14 -20.85 -22.24 -19.06
N GLU A 15 -21.07 -21.02 -19.58
CA GLU A 15 -20.22 -20.40 -20.62
C GLU A 15 -18.79 -20.17 -20.13
N ALA A 16 -18.62 -19.53 -18.97
CA ALA A 16 -17.30 -19.28 -18.40
C ALA A 16 -16.62 -20.57 -17.92
N ILE A 17 -17.41 -21.57 -17.49
CA ILE A 17 -16.89 -22.89 -17.09
C ILE A 17 -16.39 -23.66 -18.31
N SER A 18 -17.18 -23.75 -19.37
CA SER A 18 -16.82 -24.48 -20.59
C SER A 18 -15.63 -23.86 -21.32
N SER A 19 -15.48 -22.54 -21.25
CA SER A 19 -14.31 -21.81 -21.79
C SER A 19 -13.06 -21.92 -20.90
N GLY A 20 -13.19 -22.45 -19.67
CA GLY A 20 -12.09 -22.51 -18.69
C GLY A 20 -11.79 -21.15 -18.01
N THR A 21 -12.62 -20.13 -18.26
CA THR A 21 -12.47 -18.80 -17.63
C THR A 21 -12.84 -18.80 -16.14
N TYR A 22 -13.75 -19.67 -15.74
CA TYR A 22 -14.16 -19.82 -14.35
C TYR A 22 -14.19 -21.30 -13.91
N ALA A 23 -13.72 -21.53 -12.68
CA ALA A 23 -13.92 -22.81 -12.00
C ALA A 23 -14.56 -22.57 -10.63
N LYS A 24 -15.69 -23.23 -10.38
CA LYS A 24 -16.40 -23.18 -9.10
C LYS A 24 -15.53 -23.80 -7.99
N GLY A 25 -15.57 -23.21 -6.80
CA GLY A 25 -14.98 -23.77 -5.59
C GLY A 25 -15.79 -24.97 -5.04
N ALA A 26 -15.23 -25.61 -4.02
CA ALA A 26 -15.86 -26.73 -3.31
C ALA A 26 -15.66 -26.65 -1.78
N ASN A 27 -15.13 -25.52 -1.26
CA ASN A 27 -14.69 -25.44 0.13
C ASN A 27 -15.58 -24.55 1.02
N ALA A 28 -16.60 -23.91 0.43
CA ALA A 28 -17.47 -23.01 1.20
C ALA A 28 -18.38 -23.78 2.17
N VAL A 29 -18.38 -23.32 3.42
CA VAL A 29 -19.25 -23.81 4.49
C VAL A 29 -20.15 -22.68 4.94
N PHE A 30 -21.45 -22.98 5.15
CA PHE A 30 -22.43 -21.98 5.58
C PHE A 30 -21.89 -21.10 6.72
N PRO A 31 -22.08 -19.78 6.64
CA PRO A 31 -22.93 -19.00 5.74
C PRO A 31 -22.34 -18.65 4.37
N TYR A 32 -21.17 -19.17 4.03
CA TYR A 32 -20.55 -19.01 2.72
C TYR A 32 -21.04 -20.09 1.75
N VAL A 33 -21.13 -19.76 0.48
CA VAL A 33 -21.51 -20.67 -0.60
C VAL A 33 -20.63 -20.43 -1.81
N ASP A 34 -20.08 -21.50 -2.39
CA ASP A 34 -19.42 -21.46 -3.70
C ASP A 34 -20.45 -21.23 -4.79
N ILE A 35 -20.26 -20.20 -5.59
CA ILE A 35 -21.24 -19.77 -6.58
C ILE A 35 -20.91 -20.17 -8.00
N GLN A 36 -21.97 -20.35 -8.78
CA GLN A 36 -21.97 -20.47 -10.23
C GLN A 36 -23.22 -19.71 -10.70
N GLU A 37 -23.09 -18.40 -10.85
CA GLU A 37 -24.19 -17.50 -11.13
C GLU A 37 -23.84 -16.57 -12.30
N SER A 38 -24.85 -15.91 -12.88
CA SER A 38 -24.66 -14.99 -14.01
C SER A 38 -24.03 -13.65 -13.60
N ILE A 39 -22.88 -13.71 -12.92
CA ILE A 39 -22.04 -12.54 -12.57
C ILE A 39 -21.01 -12.33 -13.69
N PRO A 40 -20.94 -11.13 -14.32
CA PRO A 40 -19.96 -10.87 -15.36
C PRO A 40 -18.53 -10.77 -14.79
N VAL A 41 -17.60 -11.46 -15.45
CA VAL A 41 -16.16 -11.37 -15.21
C VAL A 41 -15.43 -11.02 -16.48
N ILE A 42 -14.30 -10.31 -16.38
CA ILE A 42 -13.45 -10.00 -17.54
C ILE A 42 -12.74 -11.27 -17.97
N ALA A 43 -13.00 -11.76 -19.17
CA ALA A 43 -12.26 -12.88 -19.76
C ALA A 43 -10.99 -12.40 -20.48
N PHE A 44 -11.10 -11.27 -21.17
CA PHE A 44 -9.99 -10.67 -21.94
C PHE A 44 -9.99 -9.15 -21.73
N SER A 45 -8.79 -8.57 -21.62
CA SER A 45 -8.57 -7.13 -21.67
C SER A 45 -7.47 -6.84 -22.69
N SER A 46 -7.70 -5.90 -23.63
CA SER A 46 -6.74 -5.51 -24.65
C SER A 46 -6.52 -4.01 -24.64
N THR A 47 -5.27 -3.59 -24.60
CA THR A 47 -4.88 -2.17 -24.66
C THR A 47 -4.38 -1.82 -26.05
N TYR A 48 -4.89 -0.74 -26.60
CA TYR A 48 -4.53 -0.21 -27.92
C TYR A 48 -3.92 1.18 -27.79
N MET A 49 -2.85 1.44 -28.55
CA MET A 49 -2.26 2.76 -28.70
C MET A 49 -2.16 3.09 -30.20
N LYS A 50 -2.73 4.21 -30.63
CA LYS A 50 -2.81 4.60 -32.04
C LYS A 50 -3.39 3.49 -32.94
N GLY A 51 -4.41 2.77 -32.48
CA GLY A 51 -5.03 1.67 -33.20
C GLY A 51 -4.29 0.32 -33.15
N ASN A 52 -3.06 0.27 -32.71
CA ASN A 52 -2.28 -0.95 -32.57
C ASN A 52 -2.50 -1.55 -31.17
N ARG A 53 -2.70 -2.87 -31.10
CA ARG A 53 -2.75 -3.59 -29.83
C ARG A 53 -1.35 -3.68 -29.22
N VAL A 54 -1.17 -3.07 -28.06
CA VAL A 54 0.11 -3.01 -27.33
C VAL A 54 0.18 -4.00 -26.19
N ASP A 55 -0.97 -4.41 -25.66
CA ASP A 55 -1.06 -5.43 -24.63
C ASP A 55 -2.38 -6.21 -24.71
N ASN A 56 -2.38 -7.40 -24.12
CA ASN A 56 -3.57 -8.25 -23.99
C ASN A 56 -3.42 -9.16 -22.78
N PHE A 57 -4.49 -9.27 -22.00
CA PHE A 57 -4.56 -10.15 -20.84
C PHE A 57 -5.72 -11.13 -20.98
N THR A 58 -5.46 -12.39 -20.69
CA THR A 58 -6.48 -13.40 -20.46
C THR A 58 -6.62 -13.62 -18.96
N PHE A 59 -7.84 -13.68 -18.46
CA PHE A 59 -8.14 -13.89 -17.05
C PHE A 59 -8.82 -15.23 -16.82
N THR A 60 -8.47 -15.85 -15.71
CA THR A 60 -9.11 -17.07 -15.20
C THR A 60 -9.38 -16.91 -13.72
N TYR A 61 -10.57 -17.32 -13.27
CA TYR A 61 -11.05 -17.15 -11.90
C TYR A 61 -11.38 -18.51 -11.28
N ARG A 62 -11.12 -18.64 -9.98
CA ARG A 62 -11.50 -19.86 -9.23
C ARG A 62 -12.10 -19.50 -7.88
N GLY A 63 -13.07 -20.33 -7.45
CA GLY A 63 -13.64 -20.26 -6.13
C GLY A 63 -14.35 -18.94 -5.82
N GLY A 64 -15.32 -18.54 -6.64
CA GLY A 64 -16.19 -17.42 -6.33
C GLY A 64 -17.07 -17.71 -5.13
N VAL A 65 -17.07 -16.86 -4.10
CA VAL A 65 -17.78 -17.07 -2.83
C VAL A 65 -18.77 -15.96 -2.54
N ILE A 66 -19.99 -16.34 -2.10
CA ILE A 66 -20.98 -15.40 -1.57
C ILE A 66 -21.29 -15.72 -0.11
N HIS A 67 -21.56 -14.70 0.69
CA HIS A 67 -22.04 -14.84 2.06
C HIS A 67 -23.54 -14.61 2.11
N ARG A 68 -24.31 -15.63 2.45
CA ARG A 68 -25.78 -15.63 2.41
C ARG A 68 -26.44 -14.80 3.52
N GLN A 69 -25.72 -14.38 4.54
CA GLN A 69 -26.25 -13.58 5.65
C GLN A 69 -25.84 -12.10 5.57
N GLY A 70 -25.91 -11.51 4.37
CA GLY A 70 -25.88 -10.06 4.17
C GLY A 70 -24.53 -9.43 3.80
N LEU A 71 -23.39 -10.18 3.76
CA LEU A 71 -22.13 -9.62 3.33
C LEU A 71 -21.91 -9.68 1.80
N GLY A 72 -22.81 -10.35 1.06
CA GLY A 72 -22.81 -10.39 -0.40
C GLY A 72 -21.63 -11.17 -0.99
N PHE A 73 -21.21 -10.76 -2.21
CA PHE A 73 -20.08 -11.38 -2.90
C PHE A 73 -18.76 -11.06 -2.20
N ARG A 74 -17.97 -12.11 -1.97
CA ARG A 74 -16.73 -12.06 -1.17
C ARG A 74 -15.45 -12.10 -2.02
N GLY A 75 -15.60 -12.18 -3.34
CA GLY A 75 -14.49 -12.33 -4.26
C GLY A 75 -14.18 -13.79 -4.61
N PHE A 76 -12.99 -14.00 -5.12
CA PHE A 76 -12.50 -15.29 -5.60
C PHE A 76 -11.43 -15.83 -4.64
N GLU A 77 -11.20 -17.15 -4.66
CA GLU A 77 -10.04 -17.77 -4.02
C GLU A 77 -8.76 -17.48 -4.81
N SER A 78 -8.85 -17.45 -6.14
CA SER A 78 -7.72 -17.04 -6.98
C SER A 78 -8.15 -16.42 -8.31
N ILE A 79 -7.28 -15.53 -8.81
CA ILE A 79 -7.36 -14.89 -10.12
C ILE A 79 -6.01 -15.09 -10.80
N PHE A 80 -6.05 -15.58 -12.04
CA PHE A 80 -4.90 -15.77 -12.88
C PHE A 80 -4.97 -14.82 -14.06
N ARG A 81 -3.85 -14.20 -14.40
CA ARG A 81 -3.73 -13.27 -15.52
C ARG A 81 -2.53 -13.66 -16.38
N THR A 82 -2.77 -13.92 -17.66
CA THR A 82 -1.71 -14.24 -18.63
C THR A 82 -1.60 -13.13 -19.66
N ASN A 83 -0.41 -12.59 -19.87
CA ASN A 83 -0.17 -11.53 -20.86
C ASN A 83 0.13 -12.11 -22.26
N LEU A 84 0.33 -11.22 -23.26
CA LEU A 84 0.65 -11.59 -24.65
C LEU A 84 1.91 -12.48 -24.80
N LYS A 85 2.84 -12.39 -23.85
CA LYS A 85 4.10 -13.16 -23.85
C LYS A 85 3.94 -14.53 -23.17
N GLY A 86 2.72 -14.87 -22.71
CA GLY A 86 2.47 -16.08 -21.96
C GLY A 86 2.95 -16.04 -20.50
N GLN A 87 3.31 -14.85 -20.00
CA GLN A 87 3.70 -14.68 -18.60
C GLN A 87 2.47 -14.71 -17.72
N LEU A 88 2.46 -15.60 -16.75
CA LEU A 88 1.37 -15.80 -15.80
C LEU A 88 1.62 -15.00 -14.54
N THR A 89 0.60 -14.25 -14.08
CA THR A 89 0.50 -13.69 -12.74
C THR A 89 -0.64 -14.38 -12.00
N GLU A 90 -0.36 -14.88 -10.82
CA GLU A 90 -1.30 -15.59 -9.95
C GLU A 90 -1.58 -14.76 -8.71
N GLN A 91 -2.83 -14.52 -8.40
CA GLN A 91 -3.27 -13.84 -7.18
C GLN A 91 -4.15 -14.79 -6.36
N TYR A 92 -3.84 -14.93 -5.09
CA TYR A 92 -4.56 -15.78 -4.15
C TYR A 92 -5.17 -14.93 -3.04
N PHE A 93 -6.46 -15.11 -2.80
CA PHE A 93 -7.24 -14.34 -1.83
C PHE A 93 -7.82 -15.24 -0.74
N ASP A 94 -8.31 -14.63 0.32
CA ASP A 94 -9.10 -15.30 1.35
C ASP A 94 -10.53 -14.71 1.36
N PRO A 95 -11.48 -15.28 0.60
CA PRO A 95 -12.85 -14.78 0.53
C PRO A 95 -13.59 -14.93 1.86
N TYR A 96 -13.14 -15.84 2.73
CA TYR A 96 -13.70 -16.06 4.07
C TYR A 96 -13.24 -14.98 5.06
N LYS A 97 -12.10 -14.34 4.78
CA LYS A 97 -11.55 -13.21 5.54
C LYS A 97 -11.57 -11.90 4.75
N TYR A 98 -12.76 -11.50 4.32
CA TYR A 98 -13.00 -10.20 3.65
C TYR A 98 -12.34 -10.06 2.28
N GLY A 99 -12.00 -11.14 1.58
CA GLY A 99 -11.39 -11.10 0.25
C GLY A 99 -9.97 -10.53 0.25
N ILE A 100 -9.23 -10.65 1.36
CA ILE A 100 -7.87 -10.11 1.45
C ILE A 100 -6.90 -10.89 0.55
N LEU A 101 -6.01 -10.16 -0.13
CA LEU A 101 -4.93 -10.75 -0.92
C LEU A 101 -3.92 -11.44 0.00
N LYS A 102 -3.69 -12.75 -0.20
CA LYS A 102 -2.72 -13.56 0.55
C LYS A 102 -1.36 -13.62 -0.13
N SER A 103 -1.37 -13.77 -1.43
CA SER A 103 -0.13 -13.81 -2.21
C SER A 103 -0.35 -13.43 -3.66
N GLU A 104 0.70 -12.92 -4.27
CA GLU A 104 0.81 -12.70 -5.70
C GLU A 104 2.11 -13.32 -6.20
N VAL A 105 2.06 -14.03 -7.31
CA VAL A 105 3.22 -14.69 -7.94
C VAL A 105 3.25 -14.31 -9.41
N SER A 106 4.40 -13.86 -9.87
CA SER A 106 4.73 -13.62 -11.27
C SER A 106 6.04 -14.34 -11.62
N PRO A 107 6.45 -14.41 -12.89
CA PRO A 107 7.75 -15.00 -13.24
C PRO A 107 8.96 -14.31 -12.59
N GLU A 108 8.81 -13.05 -12.22
CA GLU A 108 9.89 -12.18 -11.74
C GLU A 108 9.86 -11.96 -10.22
N ALA A 109 8.68 -12.10 -9.61
CA ALA A 109 8.49 -11.77 -8.19
C ALA A 109 7.41 -12.61 -7.53
N LYS A 110 7.56 -12.81 -6.21
CA LYS A 110 6.54 -13.40 -5.34
C LYS A 110 6.34 -12.51 -4.12
N SER A 111 5.09 -12.18 -3.83
CA SER A 111 4.71 -11.45 -2.63
C SER A 111 3.73 -12.28 -1.80
N THR A 112 3.92 -12.26 -0.47
CA THR A 112 3.02 -12.92 0.49
C THR A 112 2.65 -11.91 1.56
N TYR A 113 1.37 -11.87 1.94
CA TYR A 113 0.82 -10.90 2.87
C TYR A 113 0.13 -11.59 4.04
N ASN A 114 0.41 -11.17 5.26
CA ASN A 114 -0.27 -11.62 6.45
C ASN A 114 -0.99 -10.46 7.11
N PHE A 115 -2.30 -10.60 7.28
CA PHE A 115 -3.15 -9.57 7.88
C PHE A 115 -3.66 -10.01 9.26
N ALA A 116 -3.65 -9.08 10.20
CA ALA A 116 -4.44 -9.19 11.43
C ALA A 116 -5.85 -8.66 11.15
N VAL A 117 -6.85 -9.50 11.39
CA VAL A 117 -8.27 -9.15 11.29
C VAL A 117 -8.83 -9.08 12.69
N ASN A 118 -9.32 -7.91 13.09
CA ASN A 118 -9.90 -7.68 14.41
C ASN A 118 -11.34 -7.19 14.26
N VAL A 119 -12.29 -8.01 14.74
CA VAL A 119 -13.72 -7.68 14.77
C VAL A 119 -14.01 -6.99 16.10
N GLN A 120 -14.43 -5.74 16.06
CA GLN A 120 -14.77 -4.95 17.22
C GLN A 120 -16.16 -5.33 17.76
N ALA A 121 -16.45 -4.98 19.02
CA ALA A 121 -17.75 -5.24 19.66
C ALA A 121 -18.93 -4.61 18.90
N ASN A 122 -18.73 -3.47 18.26
CA ASN A 122 -19.71 -2.80 17.40
C ASN A 122 -19.79 -3.38 15.99
N LYS A 123 -19.21 -4.57 15.75
CA LYS A 123 -19.15 -5.28 14.46
C LYS A 123 -18.33 -4.56 13.36
N THR A 124 -17.62 -3.47 13.66
CA THR A 124 -16.63 -2.92 12.74
C THR A 124 -15.43 -3.87 12.62
N VAL A 125 -14.88 -3.97 11.43
CA VAL A 125 -13.75 -4.84 11.16
C VAL A 125 -12.52 -3.97 10.86
N LYS A 126 -11.44 -4.20 11.61
CA LYS A 126 -10.14 -3.59 11.34
C LYS A 126 -9.21 -4.63 10.71
N ILE A 127 -8.77 -4.35 9.50
CA ILE A 127 -7.81 -5.20 8.77
C ILE A 127 -6.50 -4.44 8.68
N ARG A 128 -5.41 -5.05 9.16
CA ARG A 128 -4.07 -4.45 9.16
C ARG A 128 -3.05 -5.44 8.65
N LEU A 129 -2.17 -4.99 7.79
CA LEU A 129 -1.04 -5.80 7.31
C LEU A 129 -0.04 -5.99 8.46
N SER A 130 0.11 -7.21 8.95
CA SER A 130 1.06 -7.52 10.03
C SER A 130 2.48 -7.68 9.50
N ASN A 131 2.62 -8.41 8.40
CA ASN A 131 3.87 -8.54 7.69
C ASN A 131 3.64 -8.87 6.21
N LYS A 132 4.65 -8.60 5.39
CA LYS A 132 4.74 -9.06 4.00
C LYS A 132 6.13 -9.62 3.73
N THR A 133 6.21 -10.57 2.82
CA THR A 133 7.46 -11.07 2.27
C THR A 133 7.45 -10.87 0.77
N GLU A 134 8.48 -10.24 0.24
CA GLU A 134 8.67 -9.96 -1.18
C GLU A 134 9.96 -10.64 -1.64
N GLN A 135 9.86 -11.40 -2.71
CA GLN A 135 10.98 -12.12 -3.31
C GLN A 135 11.19 -11.65 -4.74
N ASP A 136 12.37 -11.15 -5.06
CA ASP A 136 12.87 -10.97 -6.42
C ASP A 136 13.40 -12.33 -6.88
N LEU A 137 12.65 -13.03 -7.73
CA LEU A 137 12.98 -14.37 -8.20
C LEU A 137 14.17 -14.37 -9.18
N LEU A 138 14.43 -13.24 -9.84
CA LEU A 138 15.54 -13.10 -10.79
C LEU A 138 16.88 -12.93 -10.06
N LYS A 139 16.88 -12.20 -8.92
CA LYS A 139 18.08 -11.93 -8.13
C LYS A 139 18.23 -12.83 -6.91
N GLY A 140 17.20 -13.59 -6.54
CA GLY A 140 17.20 -14.42 -5.33
C GLY A 140 17.20 -13.60 -4.03
N ILE A 141 16.72 -12.34 -4.07
CA ILE A 141 16.66 -11.46 -2.92
C ILE A 141 15.28 -11.56 -2.29
N THR A 142 15.24 -11.74 -0.97
CA THR A 142 14.00 -11.70 -0.19
C THR A 142 14.04 -10.53 0.78
N ALA A 143 12.94 -9.78 0.83
CA ALA A 143 12.68 -8.75 1.82
C ALA A 143 11.46 -9.15 2.66
N THR A 144 11.61 -9.19 3.98
CA THR A 144 10.49 -9.36 4.92
C THR A 144 10.24 -8.07 5.65
N THR A 145 9.02 -7.55 5.57
CA THR A 145 8.60 -6.32 6.24
C THR A 145 7.61 -6.65 7.35
N ALA A 146 7.88 -6.19 8.56
CA ALA A 146 6.97 -6.28 9.71
C ALA A 146 6.46 -4.89 10.10
N PHE A 147 5.19 -4.80 10.51
CA PHE A 147 4.53 -3.56 10.87
C PHE A 147 4.04 -3.59 12.31
N VAL A 148 4.14 -2.45 12.99
CA VAL A 148 3.52 -2.20 14.31
C VAL A 148 2.63 -0.96 14.17
N TYR A 149 1.45 -1.01 14.79
CA TYR A 149 0.44 0.05 14.69
C TYR A 149 0.05 0.56 16.07
N ASP A 150 -0.31 1.84 16.15
CA ASP A 150 -0.99 2.41 17.32
C ASP A 150 -2.49 2.02 17.35
N THR A 151 -3.21 2.49 18.36
CA THR A 151 -4.64 2.24 18.54
C THR A 151 -5.49 2.86 17.44
N TYR A 152 -5.02 3.94 16.80
CA TYR A 152 -5.70 4.62 15.71
C TYR A 152 -5.48 3.96 14.34
N GLY A 153 -4.45 3.12 14.21
CA GLY A 153 -4.10 2.43 12.97
C GLY A 153 -2.93 3.05 12.21
N ASN A 154 -2.25 4.02 12.81
CA ASN A 154 -1.03 4.57 12.22
C ASN A 154 0.12 3.58 12.39
N ALA A 155 0.90 3.35 11.34
CA ALA A 155 2.08 2.47 11.39
C ALA A 155 3.21 3.18 12.15
N THR A 156 3.40 2.81 13.42
CA THR A 156 4.43 3.37 14.29
C THR A 156 5.81 2.76 14.04
N GLN A 157 5.86 1.54 13.51
CA GLN A 157 7.12 0.91 13.10
C GLN A 157 6.92 0.08 11.84
N GLU A 158 7.90 0.16 10.95
CA GLU A 158 8.11 -0.72 9.80
C GLU A 158 9.55 -1.21 9.86
N THR A 159 9.73 -2.54 9.80
CA THR A 159 11.07 -3.14 9.82
C THR A 159 11.21 -4.04 8.60
N ILE A 160 12.14 -3.71 7.71
CA ILE A 160 12.46 -4.46 6.50
C ILE A 160 13.77 -5.20 6.73
N THR A 161 13.76 -6.51 6.58
CA THR A 161 14.96 -7.36 6.66
C THR A 161 15.18 -8.01 5.31
N TYR A 162 16.35 -7.77 4.73
CA TYR A 162 16.77 -8.34 3.46
C TYR A 162 17.63 -9.59 3.65
N THR A 163 17.57 -10.51 2.71
CA THR A 163 18.58 -11.56 2.56
C THR A 163 19.97 -10.92 2.51
N GLY A 164 20.92 -11.43 3.30
CA GLY A 164 22.26 -10.83 3.43
C GLY A 164 22.43 -9.89 4.63
N GLY A 165 21.40 -9.82 5.51
CA GLY A 165 21.54 -9.19 6.82
C GLY A 165 21.44 -7.67 6.86
N ILE A 166 20.95 -7.06 5.78
CA ILE A 166 20.61 -5.63 5.79
C ILE A 166 19.23 -5.47 6.43
N THR A 167 19.13 -4.57 7.41
CA THR A 167 17.87 -4.20 8.05
C THR A 167 17.61 -2.71 7.91
N VAL A 168 16.40 -2.35 7.51
CA VAL A 168 15.92 -0.96 7.48
C VAL A 168 14.75 -0.85 8.45
N LYS A 169 14.93 -0.05 9.50
CA LYS A 169 13.88 0.22 10.50
C LYS A 169 13.41 1.66 10.35
N LYS A 170 12.13 1.83 10.07
CA LYS A 170 11.43 3.11 10.09
C LYS A 170 10.59 3.17 11.36
N ALA A 171 10.77 4.21 12.16
CA ALA A 171 9.96 4.47 13.35
C ALA A 171 9.28 5.82 13.20
N ASN A 172 7.98 5.87 13.50
CA ASN A 172 7.13 7.04 13.36
C ASN A 172 6.47 7.37 14.69
N THR A 173 6.39 8.65 15.02
CA THR A 173 5.55 9.15 16.11
C THR A 173 4.46 10.04 15.53
N PHE A 174 3.24 9.82 15.98
CA PHE A 174 2.08 10.56 15.52
C PHE A 174 1.46 11.37 16.67
N TYR A 175 1.06 12.58 16.36
CA TYR A 175 0.17 13.35 17.20
C TYR A 175 -1.27 12.98 16.86
N ASN A 176 -2.05 12.66 17.89
CA ASN A 176 -3.45 12.30 17.78
C ASN A 176 -4.24 13.12 18.80
N ASN A 177 -5.18 13.93 18.34
CA ASN A 177 -6.11 14.68 19.14
C ASN A 177 -7.53 14.32 18.75
N THR A 178 -8.32 13.86 19.72
CA THR A 178 -9.73 13.46 19.53
C THR A 178 -10.72 14.50 20.05
N ALA A 179 -10.25 15.63 20.57
CA ALA A 179 -11.11 16.71 21.03
C ALA A 179 -11.80 17.40 19.85
N GLU A 180 -13.09 17.74 19.99
CA GLU A 180 -13.89 18.40 18.94
C GLU A 180 -13.25 19.71 18.45
N SER A 181 -12.65 20.49 19.34
CA SER A 181 -11.99 21.77 19.04
C SER A 181 -10.66 21.66 18.31
N GLY A 182 -10.28 20.50 17.79
CA GLY A 182 -8.97 20.32 17.12
C GLY A 182 -8.74 18.88 16.74
N TYR A 183 -9.80 18.21 16.26
CA TYR A 183 -9.71 16.80 15.85
C TYR A 183 -8.65 16.61 14.78
N LEU A 184 -7.61 15.88 15.13
CA LEU A 184 -6.48 15.58 14.23
C LEU A 184 -5.91 14.21 14.58
N ILE A 185 -6.01 13.27 13.65
CA ILE A 185 -5.50 11.91 13.82
C ILE A 185 -4.42 11.63 12.78
N GLY A 186 -3.32 11.01 13.22
CA GLY A 186 -2.26 10.53 12.32
C GLY A 186 -1.33 11.64 11.82
N PHE A 187 -1.24 12.79 12.50
CA PHE A 187 -0.26 13.81 12.14
C PHE A 187 1.15 13.36 12.53
N LEU A 188 2.01 13.12 11.52
CA LEU A 188 3.39 12.68 11.74
C LEU A 188 4.23 13.79 12.38
N THR A 189 4.74 13.56 13.59
CA THR A 189 5.59 14.50 14.32
C THR A 189 7.06 14.11 14.32
N ASP A 190 7.35 12.82 14.23
CA ASP A 190 8.74 12.32 14.17
C ASP A 190 8.82 11.09 13.28
N GLN A 191 9.87 10.99 12.50
CA GLN A 191 10.19 9.81 11.71
C GLN A 191 11.69 9.59 11.72
N SER A 192 12.12 8.38 12.06
CA SER A 192 13.51 7.96 11.88
C SER A 192 13.58 6.76 10.94
N VAL A 193 14.59 6.76 10.08
CA VAL A 193 14.93 5.63 9.21
C VAL A 193 16.36 5.21 9.56
N THR A 194 16.50 4.01 10.10
CA THR A 194 17.79 3.44 10.49
C THR A 194 18.10 2.26 9.58
N THR A 195 19.22 2.36 8.86
CA THR A 195 19.75 1.25 8.04
C THR A 195 20.92 0.63 8.78
N THR A 196 20.87 -0.69 8.97
CA THR A 196 21.95 -1.47 9.57
C THR A 196 22.50 -2.46 8.57
N ARG A 197 23.82 -2.48 8.38
CA ARG A 197 24.55 -3.44 7.55
C ARG A 197 25.87 -3.79 8.23
N ASN A 198 26.15 -5.08 8.43
CA ASN A 198 27.40 -5.57 9.03
C ASN A 198 27.76 -4.80 10.34
N SER A 199 26.80 -4.66 11.24
CA SER A 199 26.94 -3.92 12.51
C SER A 199 27.13 -2.41 12.38
N SER A 200 27.27 -1.86 11.18
CA SER A 200 27.29 -0.41 10.93
C SER A 200 25.87 0.12 10.80
N THR A 201 25.61 1.26 11.40
CA THR A 201 24.28 1.89 11.44
C THR A 201 24.33 3.28 10.86
N TYR A 202 23.38 3.60 10.00
CA TYR A 202 23.14 4.94 9.48
C TYR A 202 21.71 5.35 9.78
N THR A 203 21.51 6.53 10.35
CA THR A 203 20.16 7.01 10.73
C THR A 203 19.89 8.37 10.10
N GLU A 204 18.75 8.46 9.43
CA GLU A 204 18.12 9.73 9.05
C GLU A 204 16.88 9.94 9.92
N ARG A 205 16.68 11.17 10.40
CA ARG A 205 15.50 11.53 11.19
C ARG A 205 14.93 12.85 10.70
N MET A 206 13.61 12.90 10.62
CA MET A 206 12.82 14.12 10.46
C MET A 206 11.98 14.32 11.72
N ASN A 207 12.04 15.52 12.29
CA ASN A 207 11.20 15.91 13.42
C ASN A 207 10.41 17.17 13.08
N ILE A 208 9.14 17.22 13.49
CA ILE A 208 8.25 18.37 13.41
C ILE A 208 8.00 18.86 14.84
N PRO A 209 8.81 19.80 15.35
CA PRO A 209 8.76 20.21 16.76
C PRO A 209 7.48 21.00 17.09
N SER A 210 6.85 21.62 16.11
CA SER A 210 5.61 22.38 16.30
C SER A 210 4.73 22.37 15.06
N HIS A 211 3.43 22.41 15.27
CA HIS A 211 2.41 22.50 14.23
C HIS A 211 1.24 23.34 14.71
N THR A 212 0.51 23.92 13.77
CA THR A 212 -0.73 24.66 14.00
C THR A 212 -1.81 24.11 13.08
N ASN A 213 -2.92 23.61 13.64
CA ASN A 213 -4.04 23.05 12.88
C ASN A 213 -3.65 21.97 11.84
N GLY A 214 -2.66 21.13 12.16
CA GLY A 214 -2.17 20.10 11.24
C GLY A 214 -1.14 20.58 10.21
N TYR A 215 -0.75 21.84 10.24
CA TYR A 215 0.32 22.40 9.41
C TYR A 215 1.63 22.44 10.19
N ALA A 216 2.69 21.85 9.67
CA ALA A 216 4.00 21.88 10.30
C ALA A 216 4.59 23.29 10.25
N ASN A 217 4.85 23.92 11.41
CA ASN A 217 5.52 25.23 11.45
C ASN A 217 7.01 25.11 11.10
N SER A 218 7.62 23.96 11.43
CA SER A 218 8.99 23.66 11.03
C SER A 218 9.22 22.17 10.86
N LYS A 219 10.22 21.81 10.05
CA LYS A 219 10.74 20.42 9.88
C LYS A 219 12.23 20.42 10.06
N VAL A 220 12.73 19.63 10.99
CA VAL A 220 14.18 19.50 11.29
C VAL A 220 14.64 18.12 10.82
N PHE A 221 15.71 18.09 10.06
CA PHE A 221 16.31 16.87 9.53
C PHE A 221 17.69 16.63 10.16
N TYR A 222 17.93 15.37 10.51
CA TYR A 222 19.16 14.92 11.12
C TYR A 222 19.79 13.79 10.31
N LYS A 223 21.11 13.68 10.34
CA LYS A 223 21.91 12.56 9.84
C LYS A 223 22.83 12.08 10.95
N ASN A 224 22.72 10.82 11.34
CA ASN A 224 23.46 10.21 12.45
C ASN A 224 23.47 11.09 13.72
N GLY A 225 22.31 11.62 14.08
CA GLY A 225 22.12 12.47 15.25
C GLY A 225 22.48 13.95 15.05
N ASN A 226 23.23 14.31 14.01
CA ASN A 226 23.61 15.69 13.73
C ASN A 226 22.53 16.39 12.91
N LYS A 227 22.20 17.61 13.32
CA LYS A 227 21.25 18.46 12.59
C LYS A 227 21.82 18.81 11.22
N ALA A 228 21.07 18.50 10.14
CA ALA A 228 21.51 18.70 8.76
C ALA A 228 20.85 19.91 8.12
N LYS A 229 19.53 20.05 8.30
CA LYS A 229 18.75 21.17 7.75
C LYS A 229 17.46 21.40 8.53
N THR A 230 16.93 22.61 8.45
CA THR A 230 15.61 22.97 8.96
C THR A 230 14.84 23.73 7.88
N TYR A 231 13.58 23.39 7.72
CA TYR A 231 12.61 24.20 7.00
C TYR A 231 11.69 24.87 8.01
N GLU A 232 11.40 26.15 7.80
CA GLU A 232 10.39 26.92 8.52
C GLU A 232 9.33 27.40 7.53
N TYR A 233 8.07 27.31 7.92
CA TYR A 233 6.92 27.61 7.07
C TYR A 233 6.06 28.69 7.70
N VAL A 234 5.56 29.59 6.85
CA VAL A 234 4.51 30.54 7.19
C VAL A 234 3.33 30.26 6.28
N TYR A 235 2.14 30.25 6.85
CA TYR A 235 0.90 29.95 6.16
C TYR A 235 -0.03 31.14 6.16
N ASP A 236 -0.85 31.28 5.11
CA ASP A 236 -2.01 32.16 5.11
C ASP A 236 -3.21 31.51 5.85
N THR A 237 -4.30 32.26 5.96
CA THR A 237 -5.54 31.79 6.65
C THR A 237 -6.12 30.51 5.99
N PRO A 238 -6.15 30.34 4.65
CA PRO A 238 -6.57 29.10 4.01
C PRO A 238 -5.60 27.93 4.17
N GLY A 239 -4.36 28.14 4.64
CA GLY A 239 -3.35 27.10 4.85
C GLY A 239 -2.35 26.92 3.69
N ASN A 240 -2.25 27.88 2.78
CA ASN A 240 -1.22 27.88 1.76
C ASN A 240 0.11 28.39 2.34
N ILE A 241 1.23 27.79 1.91
CA ILE A 241 2.56 28.26 2.29
C ILE A 241 2.82 29.61 1.61
N THR A 242 2.97 30.68 2.42
CA THR A 242 3.34 32.01 1.93
C THR A 242 4.83 32.26 2.00
N LYS A 243 5.53 31.55 2.89
CA LYS A 243 6.99 31.66 3.04
C LYS A 243 7.56 30.31 3.45
N GLU A 244 8.66 29.91 2.79
CA GLU A 244 9.52 28.80 3.20
C GLU A 244 10.93 29.31 3.41
N THR A 245 11.54 28.96 4.55
CA THR A 245 12.92 29.33 4.87
C THR A 245 13.71 28.05 5.12
N LEU A 246 14.83 27.86 4.41
CA LEU A 246 15.74 26.73 4.57
C LEU A 246 17.01 27.18 5.30
N PHE A 247 17.33 26.46 6.39
CA PHE A 247 18.60 26.57 7.11
C PHE A 247 19.39 25.29 6.88
N LEU A 248 20.65 25.44 6.43
CA LEU A 248 21.61 24.34 6.28
C LEU A 248 22.63 24.36 7.42
N TYR A 249 22.98 23.19 7.93
CA TYR A 249 23.96 23.03 9.02
C TYR A 249 25.10 22.13 8.51
N GLY A 250 26.34 22.57 8.68
CA GLY A 250 27.55 21.84 8.29
C GLY A 250 28.80 22.65 8.58
N SER A 251 29.97 22.02 8.53
CA SER A 251 31.24 22.59 8.98
C SER A 251 31.68 23.89 8.25
N ASP A 252 31.16 24.16 7.04
CA ASP A 252 31.66 25.22 6.18
C ASP A 252 30.61 26.19 5.63
N LYS A 253 29.36 26.06 6.02
CA LYS A 253 28.27 26.90 5.51
C LYS A 253 27.37 27.37 6.66
N GLY A 254 27.40 28.68 6.92
CA GLY A 254 26.39 29.31 7.74
C GLY A 254 24.98 29.07 7.20
N PRO A 255 23.93 29.41 7.96
CA PRO A 255 22.55 29.19 7.52
C PRO A 255 22.30 29.93 6.20
N VAL A 256 21.94 29.18 5.16
CA VAL A 256 21.49 29.76 3.90
C VAL A 256 19.98 29.83 3.95
N SER A 257 19.44 31.02 3.94
CA SER A 257 17.98 31.25 3.91
C SER A 257 17.53 31.43 2.46
N TYR A 258 16.62 30.57 2.00
CA TYR A 258 15.89 30.78 0.76
C TYR A 258 14.45 31.14 1.09
N THR A 259 13.98 32.27 0.57
CA THR A 259 12.59 32.69 0.66
C THR A 259 11.94 32.48 -0.71
N HIS A 260 11.03 31.51 -0.83
CA HIS A 260 10.15 31.41 -1.97
C HIS A 260 8.85 32.12 -1.66
N LEU A 261 8.64 33.25 -2.31
CA LEU A 261 7.31 33.86 -2.41
C LEU A 261 6.63 33.17 -3.60
N ARG A 262 5.62 32.36 -3.36
CA ARG A 262 4.67 32.01 -4.44
C ARG A 262 3.84 33.24 -4.70
N ALA A 263 4.06 33.87 -5.86
CA ALA A 263 3.10 34.83 -6.39
C ALA A 263 1.79 34.06 -6.67
N HIS A 264 0.70 34.51 -6.09
CA HIS A 264 -0.63 34.16 -6.53
C HIS A 264 -0.86 34.89 -7.87
N GLU A 265 -0.92 34.17 -8.98
CA GLU A 265 -1.63 34.60 -10.18
C GLU A 265 -3.09 34.13 -10.06
#